data_3e885e207297c02e19a0d36c0d968f7b
#
_entry.id   3e885e207297c02e19a0d36c0d968f7b
#
_cell.length_a   1.000
_cell.length_b   1.000
_cell.length_c   1.000
_cell.angle_alpha   90.00
_cell.angle_beta   90.00
_cell.angle_gamma   90.00
#
_symmetry.space_group_name_H-M   'P 1'
#
loop_
_entity.id
_entity.type
_entity.pdbx_description
1 polymer ?
#
loop_
_entity_poly.entity_id
_entity_poly.type
_entity_poly.pdbx_seq_one_letter_code
_entity_poly.pdbx_strand_id
1 'polypeptide(L)'
;MALLAVLGLLLLIFTGVLIGRLSLNDQARQRQQVTAASLLAVRDALVGYSLVAASNSQPPGSLPCPAQNRAGQPAVNGATGACLQLQGLVPYRALGLSEPLDATGTPLWYAPAAALTGNTNPPLSLRNSSTLSSLTLKLNAANRVQAVAFVLLAANAPLAGQQPVSAPLAAASQFLEGANGVNNATAYDDLRDADHNDQVLGMPLGQFWSSVEQRVLTEVQQTLQLYRLRCGAYPWAAPWGVAGYNSQANLASGALPVGTAVPVNWAASCGANQAPALAPWLRNHWGGLLHYALCDQPAGNPPSASCLQLT
;
A
#
# COMPACT_ATOMS: atom_id res chain seq x y z
N MET A 1 37.37 -59.04 10.95
CA MET A 1 36.95 -58.12 12.02
C MET A 1 37.28 -56.66 11.71
N ALA A 2 38.53 -56.29 11.33
CA ALA A 2 38.91 -54.93 11.04
C ALA A 2 38.07 -54.24 9.93
N LEU A 3 37.75 -54.95 8.84
CA LEU A 3 36.97 -54.41 7.70
C LEU A 3 35.54 -54.03 8.12
N LEU A 4 34.89 -54.80 8.96
CA LEU A 4 33.53 -54.52 9.46
C LEU A 4 33.51 -53.32 10.41
N ALA A 5 34.56 -53.14 11.21
CA ALA A 5 34.71 -51.98 12.09
C ALA A 5 34.91 -50.69 11.29
N VAL A 6 35.72 -50.70 10.23
CA VAL A 6 35.93 -49.56 9.33
C VAL A 6 34.65 -49.23 8.58
N LEU A 7 33.91 -50.21 8.06
CA LEU A 7 32.64 -50.00 7.37
C LEU A 7 31.58 -49.38 8.30
N GLY A 8 31.50 -49.88 9.55
CA GLY A 8 30.60 -49.30 10.57
C GLY A 8 30.93 -47.86 10.92
N LEU A 9 32.21 -47.52 11.03
CA LEU A 9 32.67 -46.15 11.31
C LEU A 9 32.33 -45.19 10.16
N LEU A 10 32.56 -45.61 8.90
CA LEU A 10 32.20 -44.82 7.71
C LEU A 10 30.69 -44.58 7.63
N LEU A 11 29.87 -45.56 7.97
CA LEU A 11 28.43 -45.46 7.96
C LEU A 11 27.92 -44.46 9.02
N LEU A 12 28.53 -44.48 10.22
CA LEU A 12 28.23 -43.51 11.28
C LEU A 12 28.63 -42.09 10.91
N ILE A 13 29.78 -41.89 10.29
CA ILE A 13 30.21 -40.55 9.81
C ILE A 13 29.27 -40.08 8.72
N PHE A 14 28.91 -40.92 7.76
CA PHE A 14 28.00 -40.56 6.66
C PHE A 14 26.61 -40.18 7.16
N THR A 15 26.04 -40.96 8.08
CA THR A 15 24.73 -40.68 8.70
C THR A 15 24.78 -39.39 9.52
N GLY A 16 25.85 -39.15 10.28
CA GLY A 16 26.05 -37.91 11.05
C GLY A 16 26.10 -36.66 10.16
N VAL A 17 26.83 -36.74 9.03
CA VAL A 17 26.89 -35.64 8.04
C VAL A 17 25.55 -35.40 7.36
N LEU A 18 24.81 -36.47 7.02
CA LEU A 18 23.50 -36.42 6.40
C LEU A 18 22.47 -35.75 7.33
N ILE A 19 22.41 -36.18 8.59
CA ILE A 19 21.52 -35.58 9.60
C ILE A 19 21.88 -34.13 9.85
N GLY A 20 23.16 -33.79 9.93
CA GLY A 20 23.63 -32.41 10.09
C GLY A 20 23.18 -31.50 8.93
N ARG A 21 23.29 -31.97 7.68
CA ARG A 21 22.84 -31.19 6.51
C ARG A 21 21.31 -31.02 6.45
N LEU A 22 20.55 -32.05 6.83
CA LEU A 22 19.10 -31.97 6.91
C LEU A 22 18.65 -30.92 7.94
N SER A 23 19.25 -30.93 9.13
CA SER A 23 18.90 -29.99 10.19
C SER A 23 19.25 -28.51 9.81
N LEU A 24 20.36 -28.27 9.11
CA LEU A 24 20.74 -26.94 8.63
C LEU A 24 19.77 -26.41 7.57
N ASN A 25 19.34 -27.28 6.65
CA ASN A 25 18.35 -26.92 5.63
C ASN A 25 16.99 -26.59 6.26
N ASP A 26 16.57 -27.33 7.26
CA ASP A 26 15.32 -27.08 7.97
C ASP A 26 15.36 -25.76 8.74
N GLN A 27 16.47 -25.43 9.40
CA GLN A 27 16.66 -24.14 10.05
C GLN A 27 16.65 -22.97 9.05
N ALA A 28 17.31 -23.12 7.89
CA ALA A 28 17.30 -22.08 6.85
C ALA A 28 15.89 -21.85 6.32
N ARG A 29 15.12 -22.90 6.05
CA ARG A 29 13.72 -22.81 5.64
C ARG A 29 12.86 -22.14 6.69
N GLN A 30 13.02 -22.51 7.96
CA GLN A 30 12.28 -21.89 9.06
C GLN A 30 12.55 -20.40 9.17
N ARG A 31 13.82 -19.95 9.05
CA ARG A 31 14.19 -18.54 9.03
C ARG A 31 13.54 -17.80 7.86
N GLN A 32 13.56 -18.38 6.67
CA GLN A 32 12.89 -17.80 5.50
C GLN A 32 11.38 -17.66 5.71
N GLN A 33 10.73 -18.64 6.33
CA GLN A 33 9.30 -18.60 6.63
C GLN A 33 8.96 -17.50 7.65
N VAL A 34 9.75 -17.39 8.72
CA VAL A 34 9.58 -16.32 9.74
C VAL A 34 9.73 -14.95 9.11
N THR A 35 10.77 -14.73 8.32
CA THR A 35 10.98 -13.46 7.60
C THR A 35 9.83 -13.16 6.63
N ALA A 36 9.41 -14.16 5.84
CA ALA A 36 8.29 -14.00 4.91
C ALA A 36 6.98 -13.65 5.63
N ALA A 37 6.69 -14.30 6.77
CA ALA A 37 5.51 -13.98 7.57
C ALA A 37 5.56 -12.53 8.10
N SER A 38 6.73 -12.06 8.56
CA SER A 38 6.92 -10.68 9.01
C SER A 38 6.70 -9.67 7.86
N LEU A 39 7.26 -9.93 6.66
CA LEU A 39 7.04 -9.11 5.47
C LEU A 39 5.55 -9.05 5.07
N LEU A 40 4.86 -10.19 5.09
CA LEU A 40 3.43 -10.25 4.76
C LEU A 40 2.58 -9.50 5.78
N ALA A 41 2.86 -9.61 7.07
CA ALA A 41 2.15 -8.86 8.11
C ALA A 41 2.30 -7.35 7.94
N VAL A 42 3.50 -6.87 7.61
CA VAL A 42 3.75 -5.46 7.31
C VAL A 42 3.04 -5.02 6.03
N ARG A 43 3.07 -5.84 4.96
CA ARG A 43 2.33 -5.56 3.73
C ARG A 43 0.85 -5.34 4.00
N ASP A 44 0.24 -6.25 4.74
CA ASP A 44 -1.20 -6.20 5.03
C ASP A 44 -1.54 -4.98 5.91
N ALA A 45 -0.66 -4.63 6.86
CA ALA A 45 -0.81 -3.42 7.67
C ALA A 45 -0.67 -2.13 6.85
N LEU A 46 0.24 -2.07 5.87
CA LEU A 46 0.39 -0.92 4.96
C LEU A 46 -0.83 -0.75 4.05
N VAL A 47 -1.34 -1.86 3.50
CA VAL A 47 -2.60 -1.83 2.74
C VAL A 47 -3.73 -1.36 3.65
N GLY A 48 -3.89 -1.95 4.84
CA GLY A 48 -4.88 -1.53 5.83
C GLY A 48 -4.78 -0.04 6.17
N TYR A 49 -3.57 0.48 6.41
CA TYR A 49 -3.33 1.91 6.63
C TYR A 49 -3.85 2.76 5.46
N SER A 50 -3.54 2.37 4.22
CA SER A 50 -3.97 3.11 3.03
C SER A 50 -5.49 3.17 2.86
N LEU A 51 -6.21 2.16 3.35
CA LEU A 51 -7.68 2.10 3.33
C LEU A 51 -8.32 3.00 4.41
N VAL A 52 -7.66 3.16 5.57
CA VAL A 52 -8.14 3.93 6.72
C VAL A 52 -7.67 5.38 6.67
N ALA A 53 -6.65 5.72 5.88
CA ALA A 53 -6.07 7.06 5.77
C ALA A 53 -7.13 8.15 5.53
N ALA A 54 -8.23 7.82 4.86
CA ALA A 54 -9.37 8.71 4.62
C ALA A 54 -9.99 9.29 5.91
N SER A 55 -9.94 8.56 7.03
CA SER A 55 -10.41 9.04 8.32
C SER A 55 -9.51 10.11 8.94
N ASN A 56 -8.25 10.18 8.49
CA ASN A 56 -7.21 11.08 9.00
C ASN A 56 -6.96 12.28 8.08
N SER A 57 -7.94 12.70 7.27
CA SER A 57 -7.85 13.81 6.31
C SER A 57 -6.92 13.54 5.11
N GLN A 58 -6.39 12.34 4.96
CA GLN A 58 -5.63 11.92 3.79
C GLN A 58 -6.52 11.12 2.83
N PRO A 59 -6.32 11.23 1.50
CA PRO A 59 -7.09 10.43 0.55
C PRO A 59 -6.76 8.94 0.68
N PRO A 60 -7.74 8.04 0.40
CA PRO A 60 -7.47 6.61 0.27
C PRO A 60 -6.32 6.35 -0.70
N GLY A 61 -5.47 5.38 -0.39
CA GLY A 61 -4.25 5.10 -1.14
C GLY A 61 -3.02 5.87 -0.66
N SER A 62 -3.13 6.63 0.44
CA SER A 62 -1.97 7.28 1.06
C SER A 62 -1.15 6.27 1.88
N LEU A 63 0.16 6.35 1.73
CA LEU A 63 1.14 5.53 2.45
C LEU A 63 1.94 6.38 3.44
N PRO A 64 2.34 5.84 4.60
CA PRO A 64 3.14 6.56 5.57
C PRO A 64 4.57 6.75 5.07
N CYS A 65 5.27 7.77 5.55
CA CYS A 65 6.69 7.94 5.32
C CYS A 65 7.50 6.86 6.07
N PRO A 66 8.66 6.43 5.54
CA PRO A 66 9.57 5.54 6.26
C PRO A 66 10.06 6.16 7.57
N ALA A 67 10.39 5.33 8.55
CA ALA A 67 11.03 5.75 9.79
C ALA A 67 12.55 5.84 9.59
N GLN A 68 13.19 6.84 10.22
CA GLN A 68 14.64 7.04 10.16
C GLN A 68 15.40 6.37 11.32
N ASN A 69 14.67 5.76 12.24
CA ASN A 69 15.25 5.08 13.41
C ASN A 69 14.29 4.03 13.94
N ARG A 70 14.75 3.24 14.90
CA ARG A 70 13.98 2.17 15.55
C ARG A 70 12.82 2.66 16.43
N ALA A 71 12.60 3.98 16.56
CA ALA A 71 11.40 4.47 17.25
C ALA A 71 10.13 4.23 16.43
N GLY A 72 10.24 3.91 15.14
CA GLY A 72 9.14 3.51 14.27
C GLY A 72 8.11 4.60 13.97
N GLN A 73 8.50 5.86 14.13
CA GLN A 73 7.68 7.02 13.77
C GLN A 73 7.94 7.40 12.31
N PRO A 74 6.89 7.74 11.52
CA PRO A 74 7.08 8.29 10.18
C PRO A 74 7.95 9.55 10.22
N ALA A 75 8.96 9.63 9.35
CA ALA A 75 9.85 10.77 9.27
C ALA A 75 9.34 11.78 8.23
N VAL A 76 8.67 12.83 8.69
CA VAL A 76 8.07 13.85 7.85
C VAL A 76 8.68 15.22 8.10
N ASN A 77 8.74 16.04 7.06
CA ASN A 77 9.04 17.46 7.18
C ASN A 77 7.84 18.17 7.81
N GLY A 78 8.03 18.79 8.97
CA GLY A 78 6.96 19.43 9.72
C GLY A 78 6.25 20.57 8.99
N ALA A 79 6.93 21.25 8.05
CA ALA A 79 6.36 22.36 7.29
C ALA A 79 5.57 21.89 6.07
N THR A 80 6.05 20.87 5.36
CA THR A 80 5.47 20.42 4.08
C THR A 80 4.71 19.10 4.20
N GLY A 81 4.94 18.32 5.28
CA GLY A 81 4.42 16.96 5.43
C GLY A 81 5.03 15.94 4.45
N ALA A 82 6.01 16.35 3.63
CA ALA A 82 6.74 15.45 2.75
C ALA A 82 7.62 14.48 3.55
N CYS A 83 7.89 13.31 3.00
CA CYS A 83 8.83 12.38 3.60
C CYS A 83 10.25 12.97 3.58
N LEU A 84 10.97 12.85 4.68
CA LEU A 84 12.39 13.24 4.72
C LEU A 84 13.26 12.32 3.87
N GLN A 85 12.87 11.05 3.78
CA GLN A 85 13.49 10.03 2.93
C GLN A 85 12.40 9.10 2.37
N LEU A 86 12.66 8.51 1.19
CA LEU A 86 11.79 7.52 0.56
C LEU A 86 12.24 6.08 0.81
N GLN A 87 13.28 5.88 1.60
CA GLN A 87 13.75 4.58 2.06
C GLN A 87 14.18 4.67 3.52
N GLY A 88 13.77 3.71 4.34
CA GLY A 88 14.09 3.65 5.75
C GLY A 88 13.47 2.42 6.41
N LEU A 89 13.35 2.44 7.71
CA LEU A 89 12.70 1.36 8.45
C LEU A 89 11.17 1.44 8.33
N VAL A 90 10.51 0.31 8.55
CA VAL A 90 9.04 0.26 8.62
C VAL A 90 8.53 1.20 9.71
N PRO A 91 7.59 2.13 9.42
CA PRO A 91 7.01 3.04 10.40
C PRO A 91 5.94 2.32 11.25
N TYR A 92 6.36 1.30 11.99
CA TYR A 92 5.48 0.33 12.64
C TYR A 92 4.47 0.95 13.62
N ARG A 93 4.81 2.09 14.25
CA ARG A 93 3.87 2.78 15.16
C ARG A 93 2.68 3.37 14.43
N ALA A 94 2.90 3.91 13.22
CA ALA A 94 1.79 4.41 12.40
C ALA A 94 0.88 3.26 11.92
N LEU A 95 1.43 2.06 11.82
CA LEU A 95 0.72 0.85 11.41
C LEU A 95 0.06 0.11 12.57
N GLY A 96 0.28 0.54 13.82
CA GLY A 96 -0.23 -0.14 15.01
C GLY A 96 0.43 -1.50 15.27
N LEU A 97 1.67 -1.70 14.79
CA LEU A 97 2.44 -2.93 14.95
C LEU A 97 3.49 -2.80 16.07
N SER A 98 3.97 -3.92 16.56
CA SER A 98 5.28 -4.02 17.21
C SER A 98 6.38 -3.91 16.16
N GLU A 99 7.63 -3.61 16.57
CA GLU A 99 8.77 -3.53 15.66
C GLU A 99 8.90 -4.82 14.84
N PRO A 100 8.75 -4.76 13.50
CA PRO A 100 8.85 -5.93 12.66
C PRO A 100 10.32 -6.25 12.38
N LEU A 101 10.70 -7.49 12.69
CA LEU A 101 12.06 -7.99 12.52
C LEU A 101 12.07 -9.16 11.54
N ASP A 102 13.20 -9.37 10.88
CA ASP A 102 13.48 -10.61 10.17
C ASP A 102 13.90 -11.73 11.14
N ALA A 103 14.19 -12.92 10.63
CA ALA A 103 14.59 -14.06 11.43
C ALA A 103 15.98 -13.92 12.10
N THR A 104 16.75 -12.90 11.75
CA THR A 104 18.05 -12.58 12.37
C THR A 104 17.93 -11.49 13.45
N GLY A 105 16.72 -10.92 13.63
CA GLY A 105 16.47 -9.82 14.55
C GLY A 105 16.79 -8.44 13.96
N THR A 106 16.98 -8.35 12.64
CA THR A 106 17.22 -7.08 11.94
C THR A 106 15.88 -6.43 11.58
N PRO A 107 15.71 -5.11 11.81
CA PRO A 107 14.47 -4.41 11.45
C PRO A 107 14.21 -4.44 9.95
N LEU A 108 12.94 -4.56 9.57
CA LEU A 108 12.53 -4.53 8.17
C LEU A 108 12.64 -3.12 7.58
N TRP A 109 13.06 -3.05 6.34
CA TRP A 109 13.15 -1.83 5.54
C TRP A 109 11.91 -1.65 4.68
N TYR A 110 11.64 -0.40 4.32
CA TYR A 110 10.46 0.01 3.60
C TYR A 110 10.76 1.18 2.66
N ALA A 111 10.28 1.07 1.44
CA ALA A 111 10.38 2.12 0.43
C ALA A 111 9.02 2.29 -0.27
N PRO A 112 8.27 3.37 -0.02
CA PRO A 112 7.03 3.69 -0.72
C PRO A 112 7.29 4.43 -2.03
N ALA A 113 6.35 4.34 -2.96
CA ALA A 113 6.33 5.22 -4.11
C ALA A 113 6.08 6.67 -3.67
N ALA A 114 6.90 7.61 -4.13
CA ALA A 114 6.83 9.02 -3.74
C ALA A 114 5.44 9.63 -3.97
N ALA A 115 4.78 9.28 -5.08
CA ALA A 115 3.44 9.77 -5.43
C ALA A 115 2.34 9.34 -4.43
N LEU A 116 2.59 8.30 -3.64
CA LEU A 116 1.65 7.76 -2.66
C LEU A 116 1.91 8.26 -1.22
N THR A 117 2.94 9.07 -1.01
CA THR A 117 3.34 9.56 0.32
C THR A 117 3.14 11.07 0.47
N GLY A 118 3.36 11.56 1.68
CA GLY A 118 3.38 12.99 2.00
C GLY A 118 2.01 13.59 2.29
N ASN A 119 2.04 14.80 2.84
CA ASN A 119 0.85 15.58 3.11
C ASN A 119 0.39 16.28 1.83
N THR A 120 -0.90 16.23 1.59
CA THR A 120 -1.55 16.85 0.44
C THR A 120 -2.25 18.15 0.81
N ASN A 121 -1.61 19.00 1.57
CA ASN A 121 -2.18 20.29 1.91
C ASN A 121 -1.29 21.45 1.40
N PRO A 122 -1.72 22.18 0.36
CA PRO A 122 -2.84 21.88 -0.53
C PRO A 122 -2.56 20.61 -1.36
N PRO A 123 -3.58 19.97 -1.93
CA PRO A 123 -3.40 18.72 -2.67
C PRO A 123 -2.50 18.95 -3.87
N LEU A 124 -1.23 18.64 -3.73
CA LEU A 124 -0.22 18.84 -4.78
C LEU A 124 -0.30 17.78 -5.87
N SER A 125 -0.94 16.65 -5.59
CA SER A 125 -1.13 15.56 -6.56
C SER A 125 -2.43 14.82 -6.30
N LEU A 126 -3.10 14.42 -7.38
CA LEU A 126 -4.21 13.48 -7.33
C LEU A 126 -3.72 12.13 -6.81
N ARG A 127 -4.48 11.52 -5.88
CA ARG A 127 -4.27 10.14 -5.44
C ARG A 127 -5.51 9.31 -5.71
N ASN A 128 -5.41 8.54 -6.76
CA ASN A 128 -6.45 7.63 -7.22
C ASN A 128 -5.81 6.58 -8.12
N SER A 129 -6.58 5.69 -8.71
CA SER A 129 -6.09 4.61 -9.56
C SER A 129 -5.36 5.06 -10.83
N SER A 130 -5.49 6.32 -11.24
CA SER A 130 -4.68 6.88 -12.35
C SER A 130 -3.28 7.36 -11.92
N THR A 131 -2.99 7.35 -10.62
CA THR A 131 -1.67 7.76 -10.11
C THR A 131 -0.61 6.71 -10.46
N LEU A 132 0.38 7.12 -11.24
CA LEU A 132 1.50 6.27 -11.63
C LEU A 132 2.55 6.20 -10.52
N SER A 133 3.26 5.08 -10.47
CA SER A 133 4.42 4.88 -9.60
C SER A 133 5.69 4.92 -10.42
N SER A 134 6.69 5.69 -9.99
CA SER A 134 8.06 5.62 -10.47
C SER A 134 8.88 4.53 -9.77
N LEU A 135 8.34 3.94 -8.70
CA LEU A 135 8.99 2.86 -7.97
C LEU A 135 8.80 1.55 -8.72
N THR A 136 9.91 0.83 -8.95
CA THR A 136 9.91 -0.43 -9.67
C THR A 136 10.59 -1.55 -8.90
N LEU A 137 10.13 -2.78 -9.13
CA LEU A 137 10.77 -3.99 -8.66
C LEU A 137 11.08 -4.90 -9.84
N LYS A 138 12.35 -5.30 -9.98
CA LYS A 138 12.79 -6.33 -10.92
C LYS A 138 12.65 -7.69 -10.26
N LEU A 139 11.86 -8.55 -10.88
CA LEU A 139 11.69 -9.96 -10.52
C LEU A 139 12.69 -10.78 -11.35
N ASN A 140 13.80 -11.16 -10.74
CA ASN A 140 14.91 -11.80 -11.46
C ASN A 140 14.54 -13.18 -12.01
N ALA A 141 13.81 -13.99 -11.25
CA ALA A 141 13.35 -15.29 -11.71
C ALA A 141 12.42 -15.21 -12.93
N ALA A 142 11.63 -14.14 -13.05
CA ALA A 142 10.72 -13.91 -14.17
C ALA A 142 11.32 -12.99 -15.24
N ASN A 143 12.52 -12.43 -15.04
CA ASN A 143 13.14 -11.38 -15.85
C ASN A 143 12.17 -10.25 -16.22
N ARG A 144 11.41 -9.77 -15.23
CA ARG A 144 10.34 -8.79 -15.39
C ARG A 144 10.50 -7.63 -14.42
N VAL A 145 10.30 -6.42 -14.91
CA VAL A 145 10.19 -5.20 -14.11
C VAL A 145 8.72 -4.82 -13.97
N GLN A 146 8.28 -4.52 -12.77
CA GLN A 146 6.91 -4.09 -12.50
C GLN A 146 6.87 -2.83 -11.63
N ALA A 147 5.90 -1.96 -11.89
CA ALA A 147 5.60 -0.83 -11.03
C ALA A 147 4.95 -1.32 -9.72
N VAL A 148 5.42 -0.78 -8.59
CA VAL A 148 4.94 -1.17 -7.26
C VAL A 148 4.52 0.05 -6.45
N ALA A 149 3.57 -0.13 -5.54
CA ALA A 149 3.16 0.91 -4.60
C ALA A 149 4.21 1.10 -3.49
N PHE A 150 4.81 0.01 -3.06
CA PHE A 150 5.91 0.00 -2.09
C PHE A 150 6.72 -1.29 -2.20
N VAL A 151 7.93 -1.25 -1.65
CA VAL A 151 8.82 -2.40 -1.47
C VAL A 151 9.12 -2.56 0.01
N LEU A 152 9.10 -3.81 0.48
CA LEU A 152 9.56 -4.23 1.79
C LEU A 152 10.82 -5.09 1.62
N LEU A 153 11.81 -4.88 2.48
CA LEU A 153 13.08 -5.58 2.41
C LEU A 153 13.47 -6.10 3.80
N ALA A 154 14.00 -7.31 3.81
CA ALA A 154 14.60 -7.92 4.98
C ALA A 154 16.07 -8.20 4.65
N ALA A 155 16.96 -7.57 5.39
CA ALA A 155 18.41 -7.64 5.16
C ALA A 155 19.02 -9.01 5.47
N ASN A 156 18.37 -9.78 6.35
CA ASN A 156 18.91 -11.03 6.87
C ASN A 156 20.28 -10.86 7.58
N ALA A 157 21.15 -11.87 7.51
CA ALA A 157 22.45 -11.81 8.14
C ALA A 157 23.41 -10.89 7.33
N PRO A 158 24.19 -10.04 8.01
CA PRO A 158 25.15 -9.17 7.32
C PRO A 158 26.14 -9.96 6.47
N LEU A 159 26.40 -9.48 5.25
CA LEU A 159 27.44 -10.01 4.37
C LEU A 159 28.83 -9.40 4.71
N ALA A 160 29.87 -9.95 4.11
CA ALA A 160 31.23 -9.45 4.31
C ALA A 160 31.34 -7.96 3.92
N GLY A 161 31.86 -7.15 4.83
CA GLY A 161 32.01 -5.69 4.63
C GLY A 161 30.82 -4.85 5.10
N GLN A 162 29.68 -5.44 5.43
CA GLN A 162 28.57 -4.73 6.04
C GLN A 162 28.76 -4.55 7.56
N GLN A 163 28.39 -3.39 8.07
CA GLN A 163 28.41 -3.07 9.50
C GLN A 163 27.08 -2.41 9.89
N PRO A 164 26.01 -3.20 10.05
CA PRO A 164 24.68 -2.67 10.34
C PRO A 164 24.62 -2.10 11.76
N VAL A 165 24.57 -0.78 11.88
CA VAL A 165 24.39 -0.06 13.14
C VAL A 165 22.99 0.55 13.15
N SER A 166 22.24 0.31 14.24
CA SER A 166 20.83 0.75 14.35
C SER A 166 20.67 2.08 15.08
N ALA A 167 21.69 2.58 15.78
CA ALA A 167 21.63 3.83 16.55
C ALA A 167 22.98 4.58 16.53
N PRO A 168 23.18 5.63 15.69
CA PRO A 168 22.27 6.07 14.63
C PRO A 168 22.10 5.01 13.54
N LEU A 169 20.98 5.07 12.79
CA LEU A 169 20.76 4.15 11.68
C LEU A 169 21.84 4.38 10.61
N ALA A 170 22.60 3.33 10.30
CA ALA A 170 23.60 3.36 9.24
C ALA A 170 22.93 3.47 7.86
N ALA A 171 23.71 3.82 6.84
CA ALA A 171 23.25 3.87 5.45
C ALA A 171 22.65 2.52 5.01
N ALA A 172 21.68 2.54 4.09
CA ALA A 172 21.02 1.34 3.60
C ALA A 172 22.01 0.28 3.09
N SER A 173 23.12 0.68 2.46
CA SER A 173 24.19 -0.22 1.98
C SER A 173 24.91 -1.00 3.08
N GLN A 174 24.75 -0.63 4.35
CA GLN A 174 25.29 -1.40 5.48
C GLN A 174 24.35 -2.54 5.91
N PHE A 175 23.16 -2.60 5.34
CA PHE A 175 22.14 -3.61 5.61
C PHE A 175 21.75 -4.39 4.34
N LEU A 176 21.62 -3.69 3.22
CA LEU A 176 21.04 -4.18 1.96
C LEU A 176 22.09 -4.20 0.86
N GLU A 177 21.92 -5.08 -0.12
CA GLU A 177 22.87 -5.28 -1.20
C GLU A 177 22.43 -4.62 -2.52
N GLY A 178 23.40 -4.41 -3.41
CA GLY A 178 23.17 -3.98 -4.79
C GLY A 178 22.26 -2.76 -4.92
N ALA A 179 21.26 -2.87 -5.78
CA ALA A 179 20.27 -1.82 -6.01
C ALA A 179 19.45 -1.50 -4.74
N ASN A 180 19.22 -2.49 -3.88
CA ASN A 180 18.45 -2.34 -2.64
C ASN A 180 19.19 -1.48 -1.61
N GLY A 181 20.52 -1.48 -1.61
CA GLY A 181 21.37 -0.69 -0.72
C GLY A 181 21.55 0.78 -1.12
N VAL A 182 20.99 1.21 -2.26
CA VAL A 182 21.08 2.60 -2.71
C VAL A 182 20.05 3.45 -1.98
N ASN A 183 20.51 4.50 -1.28
CA ASN A 183 19.61 5.39 -0.56
C ASN A 183 18.59 6.06 -1.51
N ASN A 184 17.31 6.00 -1.12
CA ASN A 184 16.19 6.55 -1.90
C ASN A 184 16.13 6.00 -3.35
N ALA A 185 16.49 4.74 -3.54
CA ALA A 185 16.36 4.09 -4.85
C ALA A 185 14.91 4.15 -5.36
N THR A 186 14.75 4.23 -6.66
CA THR A 186 13.45 4.08 -7.35
C THR A 186 13.32 2.72 -8.04
N ALA A 187 14.40 1.93 -8.05
CA ALA A 187 14.45 0.58 -8.60
C ALA A 187 15.06 -0.37 -7.58
N TYR A 188 14.37 -1.45 -7.32
CA TYR A 188 14.76 -2.53 -6.43
C TYR A 188 14.80 -3.84 -7.20
N ASP A 189 15.48 -4.86 -6.67
CA ASP A 189 15.46 -6.19 -7.23
C ASP A 189 15.32 -7.29 -6.17
N ASP A 190 14.89 -8.47 -6.60
CA ASP A 190 14.76 -9.67 -5.76
C ASP A 190 15.91 -10.67 -6.00
N LEU A 191 17.07 -10.17 -6.46
CA LEU A 191 18.22 -11.01 -6.75
C LEU A 191 18.67 -11.74 -5.49
N ARG A 192 18.97 -13.03 -5.63
CA ARG A 192 19.50 -13.87 -4.58
C ARG A 192 20.63 -14.74 -5.13
N ASP A 193 21.82 -14.50 -4.64
CA ASP A 193 23.02 -15.25 -4.95
C ASP A 193 23.99 -15.23 -3.76
N ALA A 194 25.28 -15.47 -3.98
CA ALA A 194 26.27 -15.46 -2.91
C ALA A 194 26.50 -14.06 -2.32
N ASP A 195 26.25 -13.01 -3.10
CA ASP A 195 26.51 -11.61 -2.75
C ASP A 195 25.21 -10.83 -2.46
N HIS A 196 24.04 -11.47 -2.59
CA HIS A 196 22.73 -10.88 -2.38
C HIS A 196 21.83 -11.82 -1.58
N ASN A 197 21.57 -11.48 -0.32
CA ASN A 197 20.74 -12.30 0.57
C ASN A 197 19.44 -11.62 0.99
N ASP A 198 19.18 -10.39 0.55
CA ASP A 198 17.97 -9.65 0.86
C ASP A 198 16.72 -10.44 0.49
N GLN A 199 15.71 -10.42 1.37
CA GLN A 199 14.39 -10.91 1.02
C GLN A 199 13.48 -9.72 0.70
N VAL A 200 12.99 -9.67 -0.55
CA VAL A 200 12.25 -8.53 -1.07
C VAL A 200 10.79 -8.91 -1.34
N LEU A 201 9.88 -8.04 -0.94
CA LEU A 201 8.44 -8.16 -1.21
C LEU A 201 7.91 -6.83 -1.74
N GLY A 202 7.51 -6.79 -3.01
CA GLY A 202 6.84 -5.63 -3.60
C GLY A 202 5.33 -5.77 -3.63
N MET A 203 4.61 -4.67 -3.45
CA MET A 203 3.17 -4.60 -3.67
C MET A 203 2.89 -4.07 -5.09
N PRO A 204 2.42 -4.91 -6.03
CA PRO A 204 2.11 -4.46 -7.39
C PRO A 204 1.11 -3.30 -7.37
N LEU A 205 1.38 -2.25 -8.17
CA LEU A 205 0.57 -1.02 -8.16
C LEU A 205 -0.90 -1.29 -8.49
N GLY A 206 -1.18 -2.14 -9.48
CA GLY A 206 -2.56 -2.49 -9.84
C GLY A 206 -3.31 -3.23 -8.73
N GLN A 207 -2.63 -4.16 -8.03
CA GLN A 207 -3.23 -4.87 -6.90
C GLN A 207 -3.50 -3.94 -5.72
N PHE A 208 -2.59 -3.00 -5.46
CA PHE A 208 -2.76 -1.97 -4.44
C PHE A 208 -4.00 -1.12 -4.74
N TRP A 209 -4.11 -0.59 -5.95
CA TRP A 209 -5.27 0.23 -6.35
C TRP A 209 -6.58 -0.54 -6.33
N SER A 210 -6.60 -1.79 -6.76
CA SER A 210 -7.81 -2.62 -6.69
C SER A 210 -8.38 -2.72 -5.27
N SER A 211 -7.52 -2.83 -4.26
CA SER A 211 -7.95 -2.83 -2.85
C SER A 211 -8.51 -1.47 -2.42
N VAL A 212 -7.87 -0.38 -2.84
CA VAL A 212 -8.31 0.99 -2.52
C VAL A 212 -9.62 1.32 -3.22
N GLU A 213 -9.78 0.94 -4.49
CA GLU A 213 -11.01 1.13 -5.27
C GLU A 213 -12.23 0.48 -4.61
N GLN A 214 -12.07 -0.76 -4.15
CA GLN A 214 -13.15 -1.45 -3.42
C GLN A 214 -13.58 -0.68 -2.16
N ARG A 215 -12.61 -0.13 -1.42
CA ARG A 215 -12.91 0.70 -0.25
C ARG A 215 -13.63 2.00 -0.62
N VAL A 216 -13.17 2.68 -1.67
CA VAL A 216 -13.80 3.91 -2.19
C VAL A 216 -15.24 3.65 -2.63
N LEU A 217 -15.48 2.59 -3.41
CA LEU A 217 -16.82 2.22 -3.84
C LEU A 217 -17.74 1.92 -2.65
N THR A 218 -17.25 1.19 -1.65
CA THR A 218 -18.03 0.89 -0.44
C THR A 218 -18.44 2.16 0.29
N GLU A 219 -17.52 3.12 0.45
CA GLU A 219 -17.80 4.41 1.11
C GLU A 219 -18.84 5.23 0.34
N VAL A 220 -18.70 5.28 -0.98
CA VAL A 220 -19.65 5.99 -1.85
C VAL A 220 -21.02 5.33 -1.80
N GLN A 221 -21.11 4.00 -1.85
CA GLN A 221 -22.37 3.28 -1.71
C GLN A 221 -23.07 3.56 -0.38
N GLN A 222 -22.33 3.50 0.72
CA GLN A 222 -22.85 3.82 2.05
C GLN A 222 -23.37 5.26 2.14
N THR A 223 -22.61 6.20 1.56
CA THR A 223 -23.00 7.61 1.52
C THR A 223 -24.27 7.84 0.69
N LEU A 224 -24.38 7.16 -0.46
CA LEU A 224 -25.59 7.21 -1.31
C LEU A 224 -26.81 6.57 -0.63
N GLN A 225 -26.63 5.44 0.07
CA GLN A 225 -27.70 4.83 0.86
C GLN A 225 -28.17 5.78 1.96
N LEU A 226 -27.26 6.42 2.66
CA LEU A 226 -27.60 7.40 3.68
C LEU A 226 -28.32 8.62 3.09
N TYR A 227 -27.90 9.06 1.90
CA TYR A 227 -28.58 10.11 1.14
C TYR A 227 -30.04 9.71 0.87
N ARG A 228 -30.26 8.53 0.31
CA ARG A 228 -31.62 8.03 0.03
C ARG A 228 -32.48 7.96 1.28
N LEU A 229 -31.93 7.50 2.41
CA LEU A 229 -32.65 7.43 3.68
C LEU A 229 -33.09 8.80 4.18
N ARG A 230 -32.29 9.82 3.98
CA ARG A 230 -32.56 11.20 4.45
C ARG A 230 -33.42 12.00 3.46
N CYS A 231 -33.26 11.76 2.18
CA CYS A 231 -33.82 12.57 1.11
C CYS A 231 -34.99 11.88 0.35
N GLY A 232 -35.26 10.63 0.64
CA GLY A 232 -36.32 9.84 0.00
C GLY A 232 -35.97 9.28 -1.38
N ALA A 233 -34.94 9.80 -2.05
CA ALA A 233 -34.50 9.38 -3.38
C ALA A 233 -32.97 9.49 -3.50
N TYR A 234 -32.40 8.85 -4.52
CA TYR A 234 -30.99 9.06 -4.89
C TYR A 234 -30.79 10.39 -5.63
N PRO A 235 -29.61 11.01 -5.57
CA PRO A 235 -29.33 12.22 -6.35
C PRO A 235 -29.26 11.88 -7.84
N TRP A 236 -29.62 12.86 -8.71
CA TRP A 236 -29.39 12.71 -10.14
C TRP A 236 -27.91 12.76 -10.48
N ALA A 237 -27.49 12.07 -11.54
CA ALA A 237 -26.11 12.12 -12.03
C ALA A 237 -25.76 13.52 -12.56
N ALA A 238 -24.47 13.84 -12.50
CA ALA A 238 -23.91 15.05 -13.10
C ALA A 238 -23.30 14.75 -14.49
N PRO A 239 -23.29 15.71 -15.43
CA PRO A 239 -22.58 15.53 -16.69
C PRO A 239 -21.07 15.44 -16.46
N TRP A 240 -20.39 14.66 -17.32
CA TRP A 240 -18.95 14.53 -17.28
C TRP A 240 -18.24 15.85 -17.62
N GLY A 241 -17.16 16.13 -16.91
CA GLY A 241 -16.24 17.22 -17.25
C GLY A 241 -16.78 18.63 -17.00
N VAL A 242 -17.97 18.79 -16.43
CA VAL A 242 -18.57 20.10 -16.16
C VAL A 242 -18.30 20.50 -14.71
N ALA A 243 -17.31 21.38 -14.50
CA ALA A 243 -17.10 22.01 -13.22
C ALA A 243 -18.28 22.96 -12.87
N GLY A 244 -18.79 22.87 -11.64
CA GLY A 244 -19.86 23.76 -11.18
C GLY A 244 -21.23 23.48 -11.76
N TYR A 245 -21.55 22.23 -12.07
CA TYR A 245 -22.84 21.82 -12.59
C TYR A 245 -24.00 22.22 -11.67
N ASN A 246 -24.89 23.04 -12.21
CA ASN A 246 -26.14 23.46 -11.60
C ASN A 246 -27.29 22.55 -12.08
N SER A 247 -27.61 21.56 -11.36
CA SER A 247 -28.74 20.60 -11.26
C SER A 247 -29.95 20.70 -12.18
N GLN A 248 -29.90 21.28 -13.36
CA GLN A 248 -31.08 21.44 -14.20
C GLN A 248 -31.36 20.27 -15.17
N ALA A 249 -30.43 19.34 -15.35
CA ALA A 249 -30.68 18.15 -16.13
C ALA A 249 -30.75 16.93 -15.21
N ASN A 250 -31.90 16.29 -15.17
CA ASN A 250 -32.11 15.03 -14.47
C ASN A 250 -31.45 13.90 -15.26
N LEU A 251 -30.14 13.76 -15.16
CA LEU A 251 -29.41 12.73 -15.86
C LEU A 251 -29.48 11.41 -15.08
N ALA A 252 -29.86 10.34 -15.78
CA ALA A 252 -29.88 9.00 -15.22
C ALA A 252 -28.47 8.40 -15.09
N SER A 253 -27.49 8.90 -15.85
CA SER A 253 -26.11 8.43 -15.80
C SER A 253 -25.12 9.56 -16.07
N GLY A 254 -23.92 9.46 -15.48
CA GLY A 254 -22.88 10.45 -15.60
C GLY A 254 -21.86 10.37 -14.46
N ALA A 255 -21.32 11.49 -14.07
CA ALA A 255 -20.45 11.61 -12.90
C ALA A 255 -21.25 11.60 -11.60
N LEU A 256 -20.64 11.18 -10.50
CA LEU A 256 -21.20 11.41 -9.18
C LEU A 256 -21.41 12.93 -8.97
N PRO A 257 -22.57 13.41 -8.47
CA PRO A 257 -22.88 14.84 -8.35
C PRO A 257 -22.11 15.49 -7.17
N VAL A 258 -20.80 15.46 -7.22
CA VAL A 258 -19.87 16.03 -6.25
C VAL A 258 -19.22 17.28 -6.85
N GLY A 259 -19.81 18.45 -6.64
CA GLY A 259 -19.28 19.72 -7.14
C GLY A 259 -18.01 20.16 -6.41
N THR A 260 -17.16 20.94 -7.09
CA THR A 260 -15.89 21.46 -6.53
C THR A 260 -16.08 22.62 -5.56
N ALA A 261 -17.16 23.40 -5.66
CA ALA A 261 -17.34 24.60 -4.85
C ALA A 261 -18.48 24.50 -3.82
N VAL A 262 -19.60 23.92 -4.19
CA VAL A 262 -20.72 23.59 -3.30
C VAL A 262 -21.39 22.37 -3.91
N PRO A 263 -21.84 21.39 -3.13
CA PRO A 263 -22.59 20.25 -3.67
C PRO A 263 -24.00 20.69 -4.07
N VAL A 264 -24.11 21.52 -5.09
CA VAL A 264 -25.39 22.16 -5.47
C VAL A 264 -26.41 21.09 -5.84
N ASN A 265 -25.96 20.01 -6.50
CA ASN A 265 -26.85 18.91 -6.85
C ASN A 265 -27.03 17.88 -5.73
N TRP A 266 -25.99 17.68 -4.95
CA TRP A 266 -26.05 16.79 -3.79
C TRP A 266 -27.11 17.25 -2.78
N ALA A 267 -27.27 18.57 -2.61
CA ALA A 267 -28.22 19.15 -1.67
C ALA A 267 -29.54 19.57 -2.33
N ALA A 268 -29.60 19.74 -3.65
CA ALA A 268 -30.74 20.38 -4.34
C ALA A 268 -32.06 19.62 -4.20
N SER A 269 -32.02 18.30 -4.18
CA SER A 269 -33.22 17.46 -4.02
C SER A 269 -33.54 17.11 -2.56
N CYS A 270 -32.74 17.58 -1.59
CA CYS A 270 -32.83 17.13 -0.21
C CYS A 270 -32.86 18.24 0.83
N GLY A 271 -32.65 19.49 0.43
CA GLY A 271 -32.37 20.58 1.37
C GLY A 271 -30.94 20.52 1.90
N ALA A 272 -30.30 21.69 2.01
CA ALA A 272 -28.86 21.81 2.30
C ALA A 272 -28.40 21.16 3.63
N ASN A 273 -29.30 21.02 4.60
CA ASN A 273 -28.97 20.47 5.92
C ASN A 273 -29.33 19.00 6.10
N GLN A 274 -29.92 18.34 5.12
CA GLN A 274 -30.34 16.94 5.21
C GLN A 274 -29.40 15.99 4.43
N ALA A 275 -28.77 16.48 3.37
CA ALA A 275 -27.82 15.68 2.63
C ALA A 275 -26.61 15.27 3.50
N PRO A 276 -26.14 14.02 3.42
CA PRO A 276 -24.95 13.60 4.16
C PRO A 276 -23.71 14.39 3.69
N ALA A 277 -22.79 14.66 4.60
CA ALA A 277 -21.50 15.27 4.26
C ALA A 277 -20.69 14.33 3.37
N LEU A 278 -20.10 14.90 2.31
CA LEU A 278 -19.15 14.20 1.44
C LEU A 278 -17.73 14.36 1.96
N ALA A 279 -16.98 13.28 2.00
CA ALA A 279 -15.58 13.34 2.35
C ALA A 279 -14.81 14.23 1.35
N PRO A 280 -13.94 15.16 1.82
CA PRO A 280 -13.20 16.06 0.94
C PRO A 280 -12.36 15.34 -0.12
N TRP A 281 -11.78 14.18 0.23
CA TRP A 281 -10.99 13.36 -0.68
C TRP A 281 -11.80 12.82 -1.86
N LEU A 282 -13.11 12.59 -1.69
CA LEU A 282 -13.96 12.12 -2.76
C LEU A 282 -14.03 13.15 -3.89
N ARG A 283 -14.22 14.43 -3.54
CA ARG A 283 -14.26 15.53 -4.52
C ARG A 283 -12.90 15.76 -5.18
N ASN A 284 -11.84 15.77 -4.38
CA ASN A 284 -10.52 16.24 -4.82
C ASN A 284 -9.71 15.16 -5.54
N HIS A 285 -9.97 13.86 -5.26
CA HIS A 285 -9.11 12.78 -5.74
C HIS A 285 -9.85 11.71 -6.57
N TRP A 286 -11.08 11.38 -6.24
CA TRP A 286 -11.79 10.22 -6.80
C TRP A 286 -13.02 10.56 -7.62
N GLY A 287 -13.65 11.71 -7.38
CA GLY A 287 -14.94 12.06 -8.00
C GLY A 287 -14.93 12.02 -9.52
N GLY A 288 -13.80 12.37 -10.15
CA GLY A 288 -13.64 12.33 -11.61
C GLY A 288 -13.53 10.92 -12.22
N LEU A 289 -13.36 9.88 -11.41
CA LEU A 289 -13.26 8.48 -11.84
C LEU A 289 -14.54 7.67 -11.56
N LEU A 290 -15.50 8.27 -10.83
CA LEU A 290 -16.70 7.56 -10.40
C LEU A 290 -17.80 7.73 -11.43
N HIS A 291 -18.05 6.67 -12.21
CA HIS A 291 -19.25 6.57 -13.02
C HIS A 291 -20.46 6.23 -12.13
N TYR A 292 -21.48 7.07 -12.20
CA TYR A 292 -22.71 6.92 -11.45
C TYR A 292 -23.90 6.78 -12.38
N ALA A 293 -24.70 5.77 -12.16
CA ALA A 293 -25.92 5.56 -12.89
C ALA A 293 -27.06 5.21 -11.94
N LEU A 294 -28.26 5.62 -12.30
CA LEU A 294 -29.49 5.25 -11.63
C LEU A 294 -30.06 4.02 -12.37
N CYS A 295 -30.13 2.90 -11.66
CA CYS A 295 -30.72 1.69 -12.20
C CYS A 295 -32.25 1.79 -12.09
N ASP A 296 -32.96 1.21 -13.05
CA ASP A 296 -34.44 1.06 -13.08
C ASP A 296 -35.20 2.41 -12.91
N GLN A 297 -35.04 3.29 -13.92
CA GLN A 297 -35.82 4.53 -13.99
C GLN A 297 -37.00 4.40 -14.93
N PRO A 298 -38.25 4.26 -14.43
CA PRO A 298 -39.40 4.71 -15.19
C PRO A 298 -39.36 6.23 -15.26
N ALA A 299 -39.57 6.77 -16.44
CA ALA A 299 -39.62 8.22 -16.67
C ALA A 299 -40.56 8.91 -15.68
N GLY A 300 -40.05 9.86 -14.89
CA GLY A 300 -40.85 10.73 -14.00
C GLY A 300 -40.85 10.38 -12.52
N ASN A 301 -40.26 9.26 -12.06
CA ASN A 301 -40.17 8.94 -10.63
C ASN A 301 -38.79 9.21 -10.07
N PRO A 302 -38.65 9.62 -8.76
CA PRO A 302 -37.36 9.75 -8.12
C PRO A 302 -36.65 8.40 -8.11
N PRO A 303 -35.30 8.40 -8.26
CA PRO A 303 -34.52 7.20 -8.41
C PRO A 303 -34.61 6.26 -7.19
N SER A 304 -34.96 5.02 -7.41
CA SER A 304 -35.13 4.01 -6.36
C SER A 304 -33.89 3.15 -6.10
N ALA A 305 -33.03 2.98 -7.11
CA ALA A 305 -31.79 2.21 -7.03
C ALA A 305 -30.63 2.94 -7.69
N SER A 306 -29.41 2.75 -7.20
CA SER A 306 -28.18 3.30 -7.78
C SER A 306 -27.22 2.19 -8.20
N CYS A 307 -26.52 2.39 -9.31
CA CYS A 307 -25.41 1.58 -9.76
C CYS A 307 -24.13 2.41 -9.71
N LEU A 308 -23.06 1.84 -9.18
CA LEU A 308 -21.76 2.48 -9.11
C LEU A 308 -20.72 1.66 -9.86
N GLN A 309 -19.95 2.34 -10.68
CA GLN A 309 -18.83 1.78 -11.40
C GLN A 309 -17.65 2.74 -11.36
N LEU A 310 -16.45 2.22 -11.14
CA LEU A 310 -15.19 2.92 -11.40
C LEU A 310 -14.80 2.70 -12.87
N THR A 311 -14.45 3.76 -13.54
CA THR A 311 -13.97 3.71 -14.94
C THR A 311 -12.52 4.19 -15.02
#